data_e7009d3ba9eabda35f04518f83546f2d
#
_entry.id   e7009d3ba9eabda35f04518f83546f2d
#
_cell.length_a   1.000
_cell.length_b   1.000
_cell.length_c   1.000
_cell.angle_alpha   90.00
_cell.angle_beta   90.00
_cell.angle_gamma   90.00
#
_symmetry.space_group_name_H-M   'P 1'
#
loop_
_entity.id
_entity.type
_entity.pdbx_description
1 polymer ?
#
loop_
_entity_poly.entity_id
_entity_poly.type
_entity_poly.pdbx_seq_one_letter_code
_entity_poly.pdbx_strand_id
1 'polypeptide(L)'
;MDFFLFAYMYGGGSYMKCPRCLNTDPSWFYKGSRGWYCRRCISFQRVMIEETMEPVSLQDVKMEAGEYSMQYPLTKQQKQLSDQLIEKIETGDILCHCVCGAGKTELVVGVISHYLRHGKKVCFAIARRQVVLEVAQRLQKYFTYAKVIAVCGGRTQVIDGDLIVCTTHQLYRYYQAFDLLILDEPDAFPFHGDPVLHGLAQTACIGRTVYLTATPDDTLRKRVEEGTLLSLQLHVRPHGKPIPVPVIHTGPLWLLLVHLFVWLRSHRNHPRIVFVPSRSMCHRLSALISLTQKCFHVTSQDENRDEIIDMYRKSKNGVIVATTVLERGVTIPDVDVCVFGADSPSFNEAALIQMAGRAGRSFSNPYGDVLFLCMERSDLCHRCRKQIIEDNSYLMQEGRSL
;
A
#
# COMPACT_ATOMS: atom_id res chain seq x y z
N MET A 1 10.49 14.55 37.31
CA MET A 1 11.40 14.38 38.44
C MET A 1 11.61 12.89 38.79
N ASP A 2 10.75 11.98 38.32
CA ASP A 2 10.80 10.56 38.68
C ASP A 2 11.75 9.67 37.80
N PHE A 3 12.24 10.19 36.69
CA PHE A 3 13.09 9.44 35.76
C PHE A 3 14.51 9.21 36.30
N PHE A 4 15.04 10.20 37.05
CA PHE A 4 16.35 10.07 37.70
C PHE A 4 16.35 9.08 38.88
N LEU A 5 15.21 8.91 39.56
CA LEU A 5 15.06 7.93 40.64
C LEU A 5 15.05 6.48 40.13
N PHE A 6 14.49 6.24 38.93
CA PHE A 6 14.42 4.89 38.33
C PHE A 6 15.81 4.37 37.91
N ALA A 7 16.64 5.24 37.33
CA ALA A 7 18.02 4.91 36.96
C ALA A 7 18.88 4.59 38.19
N TYR A 8 18.52 5.09 39.35
CA TYR A 8 19.28 4.89 40.62
C TYR A 8 18.82 3.65 41.37
N MET A 9 17.56 3.19 41.21
CA MET A 9 17.04 2.01 41.94
C MET A 9 17.32 0.65 41.25
N TYR A 10 17.59 0.66 39.94
CA TYR A 10 17.91 -0.55 39.17
C TYR A 10 19.32 -0.44 38.57
N GLY A 11 20.34 -0.47 39.41
CA GLY A 11 21.77 -0.31 39.11
C GLY A 11 22.28 -1.14 37.92
N GLY A 12 21.98 -0.75 36.73
CA GLY A 12 22.42 -1.26 35.46
C GLY A 12 21.48 -0.74 34.38
N GLY A 13 21.94 0.11 33.48
CA GLY A 13 21.16 0.85 32.47
C GLY A 13 20.26 0.01 31.58
N SER A 14 19.21 -0.58 32.12
CA SER A 14 18.17 -1.25 31.34
C SER A 14 17.23 -0.19 30.77
N TYR A 15 17.41 0.13 29.49
CA TYR A 15 16.47 0.94 28.74
C TYR A 15 15.09 0.30 28.75
N MET A 16 14.06 1.01 29.21
CA MET A 16 12.69 0.53 29.08
C MET A 16 12.35 0.39 27.60
N LYS A 17 11.80 -0.76 27.23
CA LYS A 17 11.36 -1.06 25.88
C LYS A 17 9.94 -1.61 25.92
N CYS A 18 9.03 -1.02 25.15
CA CYS A 18 7.68 -1.55 25.05
C CYS A 18 7.68 -2.90 24.34
N PRO A 19 7.14 -3.99 24.93
CA PRO A 19 7.17 -5.30 24.30
C PRO A 19 6.29 -5.38 23.05
N ARG A 20 5.30 -4.47 22.89
CA ARG A 20 4.39 -4.45 21.75
C ARG A 20 4.88 -3.57 20.59
N CYS A 21 5.17 -2.29 20.84
CA CYS A 21 5.50 -1.34 19.77
C CYS A 21 6.99 -0.99 19.71
N LEU A 22 7.80 -1.65 20.52
CA LEU A 22 9.26 -1.50 20.60
C LEU A 22 9.74 -0.09 20.94
N ASN A 23 8.82 0.81 21.40
CA ASN A 23 9.18 2.16 21.82
C ASN A 23 10.22 2.12 22.95
N THR A 24 11.24 2.96 22.84
CA THR A 24 12.30 3.15 23.84
C THR A 24 12.35 4.58 24.37
N ASP A 25 11.57 5.50 23.80
CA ASP A 25 11.51 6.89 24.24
C ASP A 25 10.84 7.00 25.61
N PRO A 26 11.57 7.45 26.65
CA PRO A 26 11.09 7.53 28.02
C PRO A 26 9.85 8.39 28.22
N SER A 27 9.67 9.41 27.39
CA SER A 27 8.53 10.35 27.48
C SER A 27 7.16 9.66 27.29
N TRP A 28 7.16 8.47 26.69
CA TRP A 28 5.95 7.69 26.45
C TRP A 28 5.65 6.64 27.51
N PHE A 29 6.49 6.49 28.54
CA PHE A 29 6.23 5.57 29.64
C PHE A 29 5.59 6.29 30.83
N TYR A 30 4.62 5.64 31.43
CA TYR A 30 3.89 6.17 32.57
C TYR A 30 3.74 5.08 33.63
N LYS A 31 3.92 5.46 34.91
CA LYS A 31 3.74 4.57 36.06
C LYS A 31 2.31 4.68 36.57
N GLY A 32 1.54 3.62 36.38
CA GLY A 32 0.20 3.47 36.98
C GLY A 32 0.21 2.64 38.25
N SER A 33 -0.97 2.33 38.78
CA SER A 33 -1.13 1.50 39.98
C SER A 33 -0.64 0.06 39.83
N ARG A 34 -0.55 -0.45 38.57
CA ARG A 34 -0.12 -1.83 38.25
C ARG A 34 1.32 -1.89 37.74
N GLY A 35 2.10 -0.79 37.72
CA GLY A 35 3.45 -0.72 37.18
C GLY A 35 3.58 0.20 35.96
N TRP A 36 4.67 0.10 35.22
CA TRP A 36 4.94 0.93 34.06
C TRP A 36 4.23 0.42 32.81
N TYR A 37 3.70 1.32 31.99
CA TYR A 37 3.08 1.01 30.70
C TYR A 37 3.42 2.05 29.63
N CYS A 38 3.36 1.62 28.36
CA CYS A 38 3.60 2.47 27.22
C CYS A 38 2.32 3.21 26.80
N ARG A 39 2.37 4.55 26.75
CA ARG A 39 1.28 5.39 26.27
C ARG A 39 1.26 5.53 24.75
N ARG A 40 2.38 5.29 24.07
CA ARG A 40 2.49 5.47 22.62
C ARG A 40 1.56 4.53 21.86
N CYS A 41 1.41 3.30 22.31
CA CYS A 41 0.53 2.30 21.70
C CYS A 41 -0.75 2.02 22.51
N ILE A 42 -1.16 2.94 23.37
CA ILE A 42 -2.31 2.74 24.28
C ILE A 42 -3.65 2.57 23.54
N SER A 43 -3.79 3.12 22.35
CA SER A 43 -4.95 2.94 21.46
C SER A 43 -5.21 1.46 21.10
N PHE A 44 -4.18 0.62 21.20
CA PHE A 44 -4.25 -0.84 21.01
C PHE A 44 -4.34 -1.62 22.33
N GLN A 45 -4.94 -1.04 23.35
CA GLN A 45 -4.98 -1.52 24.75
C GLN A 45 -3.66 -1.23 25.52
N ARG A 46 -3.79 -1.27 26.85
CA ARG A 46 -2.63 -1.08 27.73
C ARG A 46 -1.74 -2.32 27.71
N VAL A 47 -0.42 -2.11 27.61
CA VAL A 47 0.58 -3.16 27.77
C VAL A 47 1.55 -2.73 28.88
N MET A 48 1.78 -3.59 29.84
CA MET A 48 2.70 -3.37 30.94
C MET A 48 4.13 -3.69 30.50
N ILE A 49 5.10 -2.93 31.00
CA ILE A 49 6.49 -3.10 30.58
C ILE A 49 7.14 -4.33 31.26
N GLU A 50 6.72 -4.59 32.50
CA GLU A 50 7.23 -5.70 33.28
C GLU A 50 6.53 -7.04 32.95
N GLU A 51 5.42 -7.03 32.21
CA GLU A 51 4.71 -8.23 31.80
C GLU A 51 5.30 -8.79 30.50
N THR A 52 5.62 -10.07 30.50
CA THR A 52 6.00 -10.79 29.27
C THR A 52 4.76 -10.97 28.42
N MET A 53 4.80 -10.54 27.15
CA MET A 53 3.75 -10.85 26.20
C MET A 53 3.90 -12.29 25.72
N GLU A 54 2.82 -13.07 25.84
CA GLU A 54 2.80 -14.44 25.30
C GLU A 54 2.52 -14.41 23.78
N PRO A 55 3.18 -15.30 23.01
CA PRO A 55 2.84 -15.51 21.61
C PRO A 55 1.36 -15.85 21.44
N VAL A 56 0.74 -15.28 20.40
CA VAL A 56 -0.66 -15.60 20.12
C VAL A 56 -0.76 -17.02 19.58
N SER A 57 -1.49 -17.88 20.30
CA SER A 57 -1.76 -19.24 19.85
C SER A 57 -2.81 -19.22 18.75
N LEU A 58 -2.41 -19.56 17.52
CA LEU A 58 -3.28 -19.81 16.39
C LEU A 58 -3.31 -21.31 16.10
N GLN A 59 -4.38 -21.78 15.45
CA GLN A 59 -4.47 -23.18 15.04
C GLN A 59 -3.37 -23.50 14.01
N ASP A 60 -2.83 -24.71 14.04
CA ASP A 60 -1.83 -25.13 13.07
C ASP A 60 -2.39 -25.05 11.64
N VAL A 61 -1.54 -24.68 10.70
CA VAL A 61 -1.86 -24.71 9.28
C VAL A 61 -1.95 -26.18 8.85
N LYS A 62 -3.07 -26.58 8.29
CA LYS A 62 -3.20 -27.91 7.75
C LYS A 62 -2.29 -28.05 6.53
N MET A 63 -1.34 -28.98 6.62
CA MET A 63 -0.45 -29.34 5.50
C MET A 63 -1.23 -30.13 4.45
N GLU A 64 -2.12 -29.48 3.71
CA GLU A 64 -2.80 -30.09 2.58
C GLU A 64 -1.97 -29.89 1.32
N ALA A 65 -1.80 -30.96 0.56
CA ALA A 65 -1.07 -30.96 -0.71
C ALA A 65 -1.92 -30.33 -1.84
N GLY A 66 -2.35 -29.08 -1.63
CA GLY A 66 -3.10 -28.32 -2.61
C GLY A 66 -2.18 -27.47 -3.50
N GLU A 67 -2.51 -27.36 -4.78
CA GLU A 67 -1.90 -26.37 -5.66
C GLU A 67 -2.77 -25.12 -5.72
N TYR A 68 -2.12 -23.95 -5.71
CA TYR A 68 -2.85 -22.71 -5.96
C TYR A 68 -3.18 -22.59 -7.46
N SER A 69 -4.31 -21.99 -7.77
CA SER A 69 -4.74 -21.74 -9.15
C SER A 69 -5.04 -20.27 -9.33
N MET A 70 -4.32 -19.61 -10.23
CA MET A 70 -4.58 -18.21 -10.59
C MET A 70 -5.42 -18.12 -11.85
N GLN A 71 -6.29 -17.12 -11.93
CA GLN A 71 -7.12 -16.88 -13.10
C GLN A 71 -6.29 -16.60 -14.37
N TYR A 72 -5.14 -15.93 -14.21
CA TYR A 72 -4.19 -15.65 -15.28
C TYR A 72 -2.80 -16.08 -14.84
N PRO A 73 -2.00 -16.74 -15.71
CA PRO A 73 -0.64 -17.10 -15.39
C PRO A 73 0.24 -15.86 -15.26
N LEU A 74 1.31 -15.97 -14.47
CA LEU A 74 2.34 -14.94 -14.39
C LEU A 74 3.02 -14.78 -15.77
N THR A 75 3.34 -13.56 -16.13
CA THR A 75 4.24 -13.29 -17.24
C THR A 75 5.63 -13.88 -16.95
N LYS A 76 6.48 -14.00 -17.96
CA LYS A 76 7.85 -14.52 -17.80
C LYS A 76 8.63 -13.78 -16.72
N GLN A 77 8.58 -12.43 -16.74
CA GLN A 77 9.28 -11.60 -15.76
C GLN A 77 8.68 -11.73 -14.36
N GLN A 78 7.35 -11.73 -14.23
CA GLN A 78 6.70 -11.98 -12.95
C GLN A 78 7.07 -13.35 -12.39
N LYS A 79 7.07 -14.39 -13.20
CA LYS A 79 7.44 -15.75 -12.79
C LYS A 79 8.88 -15.80 -12.31
N GLN A 80 9.80 -15.21 -13.07
CA GLN A 80 11.22 -15.14 -12.70
C GLN A 80 11.42 -14.44 -11.34
N LEU A 81 10.76 -13.31 -11.10
CA LEU A 81 10.86 -12.62 -9.82
C LEU A 81 10.21 -13.43 -8.70
N SER A 82 9.06 -14.06 -8.94
CA SER A 82 8.40 -14.93 -7.95
C SER A 82 9.28 -16.12 -7.55
N ASP A 83 9.99 -16.72 -8.51
CA ASP A 83 10.92 -17.82 -8.23
C ASP A 83 12.13 -17.34 -7.43
N GLN A 84 12.70 -16.18 -7.79
CA GLN A 84 13.78 -15.55 -7.00
C GLN A 84 13.33 -15.20 -5.59
N LEU A 85 12.09 -14.77 -5.40
CA LEU A 85 11.53 -14.49 -4.09
C LEU A 85 11.50 -15.75 -3.22
N ILE A 86 11.04 -16.89 -3.77
CA ILE A 86 11.01 -18.17 -3.05
C ILE A 86 12.43 -18.63 -2.70
N GLU A 87 13.37 -18.50 -3.63
CA GLU A 87 14.75 -18.93 -3.44
C GLU A 87 15.46 -18.12 -2.34
N LYS A 88 15.22 -16.79 -2.31
CA LYS A 88 15.97 -15.87 -1.46
C LYS A 88 15.33 -15.57 -0.11
N ILE A 89 14.04 -15.87 0.08
CA ILE A 89 13.33 -15.46 1.30
C ILE A 89 13.92 -16.03 2.58
N GLU A 90 14.51 -17.21 2.54
CA GLU A 90 15.13 -17.82 3.72
C GLU A 90 16.43 -17.12 4.13
N THR A 91 17.06 -16.34 3.24
CA THR A 91 18.31 -15.63 3.52
C THR A 91 18.10 -14.29 4.22
N GLY A 92 16.93 -13.67 4.11
CA GLY A 92 16.65 -12.37 4.73
C GLY A 92 15.31 -11.79 4.31
N ASP A 93 14.99 -10.63 4.87
CA ASP A 93 13.84 -9.82 4.43
C ASP A 93 14.04 -9.33 2.99
N ILE A 94 12.96 -9.18 2.24
CA ILE A 94 13.02 -8.81 0.83
C ILE A 94 12.14 -7.60 0.53
N LEU A 95 12.70 -6.63 -0.19
CA LEU A 95 11.98 -5.55 -0.84
C LEU A 95 11.67 -5.95 -2.30
N CYS A 96 10.40 -6.11 -2.63
CA CYS A 96 9.93 -6.20 -4.01
C CYS A 96 9.57 -4.80 -4.50
N HIS A 97 10.51 -4.12 -5.14
CA HIS A 97 10.30 -2.82 -5.76
C HIS A 97 9.67 -3.05 -7.15
N CYS A 98 8.35 -2.89 -7.23
CA CYS A 98 7.59 -3.20 -8.44
C CYS A 98 6.80 -1.97 -8.87
N VAL A 99 6.88 -1.60 -10.14
CA VAL A 99 6.14 -0.47 -10.69
C VAL A 99 4.63 -0.56 -10.45
N CYS A 100 3.95 0.57 -10.47
CA CYS A 100 2.49 0.60 -10.32
C CYS A 100 1.80 -0.26 -11.38
N GLY A 101 0.95 -1.21 -10.95
CA GLY A 101 0.25 -2.12 -11.86
C GLY A 101 1.05 -3.34 -12.29
N ALA A 102 2.20 -3.63 -11.69
CA ALA A 102 3.00 -4.82 -11.99
C ALA A 102 2.38 -6.17 -11.55
N GLY A 103 1.26 -6.16 -10.82
CA GLY A 103 0.63 -7.38 -10.29
C GLY A 103 1.30 -7.87 -9.01
N LYS A 104 1.59 -6.96 -8.07
CA LYS A 104 2.29 -7.26 -6.80
C LYS A 104 1.66 -8.39 -6.00
N THR A 105 0.32 -8.47 -5.95
CA THR A 105 -0.39 -9.53 -5.23
C THR A 105 -0.12 -10.91 -5.84
N GLU A 106 -0.12 -11.00 -7.16
CA GLU A 106 0.12 -12.23 -7.91
C GLU A 106 1.57 -12.71 -7.77
N LEU A 107 2.54 -11.79 -7.68
CA LEU A 107 3.97 -12.10 -7.48
C LEU A 107 4.25 -12.92 -6.23
N VAL A 108 3.53 -12.64 -5.15
CA VAL A 108 3.77 -13.28 -3.84
C VAL A 108 2.96 -14.56 -3.62
N VAL A 109 2.09 -14.93 -4.55
CA VAL A 109 1.28 -16.17 -4.43
C VAL A 109 2.18 -17.40 -4.30
N GLY A 110 3.29 -17.45 -5.04
CA GLY A 110 4.26 -18.56 -4.96
C GLY A 110 4.90 -18.70 -3.58
N VAL A 111 5.38 -17.61 -2.99
CA VAL A 111 5.99 -17.64 -1.66
C VAL A 111 4.97 -17.90 -0.56
N ILE A 112 3.73 -17.39 -0.68
CA ILE A 112 2.62 -17.73 0.22
C ILE A 112 2.39 -19.26 0.19
N SER A 113 2.24 -19.83 -1.01
CA SER A 113 2.07 -21.28 -1.18
C SER A 113 3.21 -22.08 -0.58
N HIS A 114 4.45 -21.62 -0.77
CA HIS A 114 5.62 -22.24 -0.19
C HIS A 114 5.52 -22.35 1.34
N TYR A 115 5.18 -21.25 2.02
CA TYR A 115 5.04 -21.23 3.49
C TYR A 115 3.86 -22.08 3.96
N LEU A 116 2.68 -21.95 3.35
CA LEU A 116 1.49 -22.74 3.73
C LEU A 116 1.72 -24.25 3.62
N ARG A 117 2.40 -24.71 2.56
CA ARG A 117 2.76 -26.12 2.38
C ARG A 117 3.70 -26.67 3.45
N HIS A 118 4.47 -25.80 4.09
CA HIS A 118 5.35 -26.14 5.22
C HIS A 118 4.69 -25.96 6.58
N GLY A 119 3.35 -25.81 6.63
CA GLY A 119 2.62 -25.64 7.88
C GLY A 119 2.84 -24.29 8.56
N LYS A 120 3.37 -23.29 7.83
CA LYS A 120 3.75 -21.97 8.36
C LYS A 120 2.63 -20.95 8.19
N LYS A 121 2.46 -20.07 9.18
CA LYS A 121 1.45 -18.99 9.18
C LYS A 121 1.90 -17.80 8.34
N VAL A 122 0.99 -17.31 7.51
CA VAL A 122 1.25 -16.18 6.61
C VAL A 122 0.28 -15.04 6.90
N CYS A 123 0.83 -13.82 6.97
CA CYS A 123 0.04 -12.59 7.04
C CYS A 123 0.31 -11.71 5.83
N PHE A 124 -0.77 -11.18 5.25
CA PHE A 124 -0.74 -10.15 4.23
C PHE A 124 -1.34 -8.86 4.81
N ALA A 125 -0.50 -7.90 5.17
CA ALA A 125 -0.91 -6.67 5.83
C ALA A 125 -0.94 -5.49 4.86
N ILE A 126 -2.06 -4.74 4.86
CA ILE A 126 -2.36 -3.66 3.93
C ILE A 126 -2.86 -2.45 4.73
N ALA A 127 -2.56 -1.22 4.28
CA ALA A 127 -3.00 -0.03 4.99
C ALA A 127 -4.53 0.18 4.98
N ARG A 128 -5.24 -0.24 3.93
CA ARG A 128 -6.64 0.11 3.66
C ARG A 128 -7.59 -1.07 3.75
N ARG A 129 -8.68 -0.88 4.53
CA ARG A 129 -9.73 -1.88 4.76
C ARG A 129 -10.32 -2.48 3.47
N GLN A 130 -10.64 -1.62 2.48
CA GLN A 130 -11.27 -2.07 1.24
C GLN A 130 -10.37 -3.02 0.45
N VAL A 131 -9.07 -2.70 0.42
CA VAL A 131 -8.07 -3.55 -0.25
C VAL A 131 -7.92 -4.89 0.46
N VAL A 132 -7.98 -4.90 1.80
CA VAL A 132 -7.97 -6.15 2.59
C VAL A 132 -9.09 -7.07 2.15
N LEU A 133 -10.31 -6.56 1.97
CA LEU A 133 -11.46 -7.36 1.54
C LEU A 133 -11.30 -7.91 0.12
N GLU A 134 -10.84 -7.07 -0.82
CA GLU A 134 -10.62 -7.47 -2.21
C GLU A 134 -9.49 -8.51 -2.31
N VAL A 135 -8.36 -8.30 -1.62
CA VAL A 135 -7.22 -9.20 -1.64
C VAL A 135 -7.55 -10.52 -0.96
N ALA A 136 -8.23 -10.51 0.20
CA ALA A 136 -8.63 -11.74 0.87
C ALA A 136 -9.56 -12.58 -0.01
N GLN A 137 -10.54 -11.96 -0.66
CA GLN A 137 -11.45 -12.66 -1.58
C GLN A 137 -10.70 -13.23 -2.79
N ARG A 138 -9.70 -12.51 -3.33
CA ARG A 138 -8.86 -12.96 -4.45
C ARG A 138 -7.98 -14.12 -4.03
N LEU A 139 -7.27 -14.01 -2.90
CA LEU A 139 -6.40 -15.06 -2.39
C LEU A 139 -7.19 -16.32 -1.99
N GLN A 140 -8.42 -16.19 -1.46
CA GLN A 140 -9.27 -17.37 -1.20
C GLN A 140 -9.63 -18.13 -2.48
N LYS A 141 -9.78 -17.43 -3.62
CA LYS A 141 -9.99 -18.11 -4.92
C LYS A 141 -8.73 -18.83 -5.41
N TYR A 142 -7.55 -18.29 -5.09
CA TYR A 142 -6.29 -18.93 -5.48
C TYR A 142 -5.92 -20.12 -4.57
N PHE A 143 -6.21 -20.01 -3.28
CA PHE A 143 -5.91 -21.01 -2.25
C PHE A 143 -7.21 -21.67 -1.75
N THR A 144 -7.80 -22.54 -2.59
CA THR A 144 -9.07 -23.21 -2.24
C THR A 144 -8.91 -24.23 -1.10
N TYR A 145 -7.69 -24.72 -0.88
CA TYR A 145 -7.34 -25.65 0.18
C TYR A 145 -7.00 -25.01 1.52
N ALA A 146 -6.77 -23.69 1.56
CA ALA A 146 -6.40 -22.96 2.75
C ALA A 146 -7.53 -22.04 3.21
N LYS A 147 -7.64 -21.83 4.52
CA LYS A 147 -8.57 -20.88 5.11
C LYS A 147 -7.99 -19.47 5.08
N VAL A 148 -8.44 -18.66 4.12
CA VAL A 148 -8.07 -17.24 4.00
C VAL A 148 -9.08 -16.39 4.73
N ILE A 149 -8.64 -15.53 5.66
CA ILE A 149 -9.52 -14.65 6.41
C ILE A 149 -9.16 -13.18 6.22
N ALA A 150 -10.16 -12.31 6.30
CA ALA A 150 -9.98 -10.85 6.30
C ALA A 150 -10.20 -10.30 7.71
N VAL A 151 -9.19 -9.59 8.26
CA VAL A 151 -9.26 -8.96 9.59
C VAL A 151 -9.06 -7.46 9.47
N CYS A 152 -10.15 -6.70 9.65
CA CYS A 152 -10.16 -5.25 9.52
C CYS A 152 -11.32 -4.65 10.31
N GLY A 153 -11.43 -3.34 10.37
CA GLY A 153 -12.54 -2.67 11.06
C GLY A 153 -13.91 -3.24 10.65
N GLY A 154 -14.73 -3.63 11.61
CA GLY A 154 -16.02 -4.31 11.43
C GLY A 154 -15.92 -5.80 11.08
N ARG A 155 -14.73 -6.39 10.96
CA ARG A 155 -14.51 -7.84 10.75
C ARG A 155 -13.37 -8.33 11.62
N THR A 156 -13.65 -8.52 12.91
CA THR A 156 -12.70 -8.96 13.93
C THR A 156 -13.23 -10.12 14.78
N GLN A 157 -14.32 -10.76 14.35
CA GLN A 157 -14.93 -11.91 15.04
C GLN A 157 -14.12 -13.20 14.79
N VAL A 158 -13.64 -13.38 13.57
CA VAL A 158 -12.77 -14.49 13.20
C VAL A 158 -11.40 -13.92 12.94
N ILE A 159 -10.42 -14.31 13.76
CA ILE A 159 -9.03 -13.80 13.71
C ILE A 159 -8.02 -14.90 13.40
N ASP A 160 -8.45 -16.15 13.24
CA ASP A 160 -7.59 -17.29 12.95
C ASP A 160 -7.93 -17.97 11.62
N GLY A 161 -6.89 -18.17 10.82
CA GLY A 161 -6.90 -18.80 9.51
C GLY A 161 -5.47 -19.20 9.11
N ASP A 162 -5.33 -19.90 7.98
CA ASP A 162 -4.02 -20.31 7.47
C ASP A 162 -3.28 -19.11 6.85
N LEU A 163 -4.02 -18.28 6.12
CA LEU A 163 -3.58 -17.01 5.55
C LEU A 163 -4.45 -15.87 6.08
N ILE A 164 -3.83 -14.94 6.77
CA ILE A 164 -4.53 -13.80 7.37
C ILE A 164 -4.24 -12.55 6.53
N VAL A 165 -5.30 -11.96 5.94
CA VAL A 165 -5.21 -10.67 5.26
C VAL A 165 -5.77 -9.60 6.19
N CYS A 166 -4.94 -8.66 6.62
CA CYS A 166 -5.39 -7.71 7.64
C CYS A 166 -4.99 -6.26 7.33
N THR A 167 -5.63 -5.30 8.02
CA THR A 167 -5.07 -3.94 8.04
C THR A 167 -3.86 -3.89 8.97
N THR A 168 -2.87 -3.05 8.64
CA THR A 168 -1.65 -2.90 9.44
C THR A 168 -1.93 -2.61 10.91
N HIS A 169 -3.03 -1.89 11.22
CA HIS A 169 -3.49 -1.68 12.60
C HIS A 169 -3.86 -2.96 13.33
N GLN A 170 -4.36 -3.98 12.62
CA GLN A 170 -4.79 -5.23 13.26
C GLN A 170 -3.62 -6.15 13.65
N LEU A 171 -2.38 -5.83 13.24
CA LEU A 171 -1.18 -6.58 13.63
C LEU A 171 -0.96 -6.61 15.15
N TYR A 172 -1.51 -5.64 15.91
CA TYR A 172 -1.44 -5.65 17.37
C TYR A 172 -2.03 -6.90 18.03
N ARG A 173 -2.89 -7.64 17.30
CA ARG A 173 -3.54 -8.88 17.75
C ARG A 173 -2.65 -10.11 17.62
N TYR A 174 -1.53 -10.01 16.92
CA TYR A 174 -0.77 -11.15 16.41
C TYR A 174 0.69 -11.13 16.88
N TYR A 175 0.88 -11.00 18.21
CA TYR A 175 2.22 -11.01 18.76
C TYR A 175 2.90 -12.37 18.48
N GLN A 176 4.03 -12.34 17.76
CA GLN A 176 4.84 -13.52 17.38
C GLN A 176 4.05 -14.65 16.69
N ALA A 177 3.11 -14.29 15.84
CA ALA A 177 2.16 -15.25 15.25
C ALA A 177 2.52 -15.69 13.81
N PHE A 178 3.39 -14.95 13.10
CA PHE A 178 3.60 -15.18 11.68
C PHE A 178 5.03 -15.60 11.35
N ASP A 179 5.15 -16.61 10.47
CA ASP A 179 6.42 -17.02 9.87
C ASP A 179 6.74 -16.16 8.63
N LEU A 180 5.73 -15.67 7.91
CA LEU A 180 5.88 -14.75 6.79
C LEU A 180 4.91 -13.58 6.95
N LEU A 181 5.44 -12.37 6.90
CA LEU A 181 4.68 -11.14 6.84
C LEU A 181 4.89 -10.45 5.49
N ILE A 182 3.82 -10.21 4.75
CA ILE A 182 3.82 -9.42 3.52
C ILE A 182 3.22 -8.07 3.85
N LEU A 183 4.00 -6.99 3.67
CA LEU A 183 3.58 -5.61 3.86
C LEU A 183 3.37 -4.96 2.50
N ASP A 184 2.10 -4.74 2.13
CA ASP A 184 1.77 -4.08 0.87
C ASP A 184 1.65 -2.57 1.05
N GLU A 185 2.39 -1.84 0.24
CA GLU A 185 2.49 -0.37 0.26
C GLU A 185 2.86 0.20 1.65
N PRO A 186 4.00 -0.21 2.25
CA PRO A 186 4.45 0.30 3.56
C PRO A 186 4.78 1.80 3.53
N ASP A 187 4.99 2.37 2.36
CA ASP A 187 5.16 3.80 2.11
C ASP A 187 3.84 4.60 2.14
N ALA A 188 2.70 3.93 2.34
CA ALA A 188 1.39 4.57 2.42
C ALA A 188 1.01 4.96 3.85
N PHE A 189 0.27 6.09 4.00
CA PHE A 189 -0.43 6.40 5.24
C PHE A 189 -1.50 5.33 5.54
N PRO A 190 -1.66 4.88 6.79
CA PRO A 190 -1.03 5.37 8.02
C PRO A 190 0.29 4.68 8.41
N PHE A 191 0.74 3.64 7.69
CA PHE A 191 1.92 2.88 8.07
C PHE A 191 3.21 3.70 7.94
N HIS A 192 3.34 4.46 6.84
CA HIS A 192 4.49 5.32 6.61
C HIS A 192 4.66 6.37 7.74
N GLY A 193 5.84 6.39 8.33
CA GLY A 193 6.20 7.33 9.40
C GLY A 193 5.55 7.06 10.76
N ASP A 194 4.76 5.99 10.94
CA ASP A 194 4.20 5.59 12.24
C ASP A 194 5.06 4.51 12.91
N PRO A 195 5.91 4.87 13.90
CA PRO A 195 6.78 3.91 14.55
C PRO A 195 6.02 2.88 15.40
N VAL A 196 4.77 3.14 15.79
CA VAL A 196 3.94 2.14 16.49
C VAL A 196 3.57 1.03 15.51
N LEU A 197 3.08 1.37 14.32
CA LEU A 197 2.73 0.37 13.31
C LEU A 197 3.95 -0.43 12.84
N HIS A 198 5.11 0.21 12.70
CA HIS A 198 6.36 -0.49 12.43
C HIS A 198 6.72 -1.48 13.54
N GLY A 199 6.63 -1.06 14.79
CA GLY A 199 6.86 -1.95 15.94
C GLY A 199 5.88 -3.12 15.99
N LEU A 200 4.58 -2.88 15.69
CA LEU A 200 3.57 -3.93 15.61
C LEU A 200 3.89 -4.94 14.51
N ALA A 201 4.36 -4.50 13.35
CA ALA A 201 4.75 -5.39 12.28
C ALA A 201 5.95 -6.27 12.67
N GLN A 202 6.97 -5.67 13.30
CA GLN A 202 8.15 -6.40 13.79
C GLN A 202 7.83 -7.40 14.88
N THR A 203 6.89 -7.07 15.79
CA THR A 203 6.53 -7.99 16.88
C THR A 203 5.52 -9.05 16.46
N ALA A 204 4.80 -8.87 15.37
CA ALA A 204 3.86 -9.86 14.85
C ALA A 204 4.54 -10.99 14.07
N CYS A 205 5.69 -10.73 13.45
CA CYS A 205 6.42 -11.69 12.62
C CYS A 205 7.67 -12.19 13.33
N ILE A 206 7.81 -13.51 13.44
CA ILE A 206 9.01 -14.19 13.97
C ILE A 206 9.93 -14.68 12.85
N GLY A 207 9.42 -14.75 11.62
CA GLY A 207 10.14 -15.23 10.45
C GLY A 207 10.62 -14.10 9.53
N ARG A 208 10.14 -14.07 8.30
CA ARG A 208 10.60 -13.16 7.26
C ARG A 208 9.55 -12.15 6.83
N THR A 209 10.01 -10.97 6.41
CA THR A 209 9.13 -9.91 5.90
C THR A 209 9.40 -9.61 4.43
N VAL A 210 8.33 -9.56 3.63
CA VAL A 210 8.35 -9.10 2.25
C VAL A 210 7.66 -7.73 2.17
N TYR A 211 8.40 -6.74 1.71
CA TYR A 211 7.88 -5.39 1.47
C TYR A 211 7.52 -5.23 -0.01
N LEU A 212 6.26 -4.91 -0.31
CA LEU A 212 5.78 -4.69 -1.68
C LEU A 212 5.50 -3.20 -1.89
N THR A 213 6.26 -2.52 -2.73
CA THR A 213 5.99 -1.11 -3.04
C THR A 213 6.47 -0.72 -4.43
N ALA A 214 5.86 0.33 -5.00
CA ALA A 214 6.34 0.99 -6.21
C ALA A 214 7.21 2.22 -5.88
N THR A 215 7.18 2.68 -4.64
CA THR A 215 7.81 3.92 -4.20
C THR A 215 8.49 3.71 -2.84
N PRO A 216 9.61 2.92 -2.79
CA PRO A 216 10.32 2.68 -1.53
C PRO A 216 10.71 4.00 -0.87
N ASP A 217 10.43 4.12 0.43
CA ASP A 217 10.86 5.26 1.22
C ASP A 217 12.37 5.23 1.54
N ASP A 218 12.89 6.32 2.10
CA ASP A 218 14.32 6.43 2.42
C ASP A 218 14.78 5.37 3.42
N THR A 219 13.90 4.92 4.33
CA THR A 219 14.21 3.88 5.32
C THR A 219 14.47 2.54 4.62
N LEU A 220 13.60 2.14 3.70
CA LEU A 220 13.78 0.90 2.94
C LEU A 220 14.99 0.97 2.00
N ARG A 221 15.19 2.13 1.33
CA ARG A 221 16.37 2.35 0.47
C ARG A 221 17.67 2.22 1.26
N LYS A 222 17.74 2.86 2.41
CA LYS A 222 18.91 2.78 3.29
C LYS A 222 19.20 1.34 3.76
N ARG A 223 18.18 0.58 4.13
CA ARG A 223 18.34 -0.84 4.49
C ARG A 223 18.88 -1.69 3.33
N VAL A 224 18.49 -1.37 2.08
CA VAL A 224 19.03 -2.04 0.89
C VAL A 224 20.50 -1.66 0.69
N GLU A 225 20.86 -0.39 0.81
CA GLU A 225 22.24 0.10 0.71
C GLU A 225 23.16 -0.49 1.78
N GLU A 226 22.65 -0.65 3.01
CA GLU A 226 23.34 -1.28 4.14
C GLU A 226 23.42 -2.82 4.01
N GLY A 227 22.79 -3.43 3.02
CA GLY A 227 22.74 -4.89 2.83
C GLY A 227 21.88 -5.64 3.84
N THR A 228 21.06 -4.95 4.65
CA THR A 228 20.15 -5.54 5.65
C THR A 228 18.78 -5.91 5.07
N LEU A 229 18.53 -5.55 3.81
CA LEU A 229 17.31 -5.84 3.07
C LEU A 229 17.68 -6.19 1.61
N LEU A 230 17.30 -7.38 1.16
CA LEU A 230 17.49 -7.76 -0.23
C LEU A 230 16.49 -7.02 -1.13
N SER A 231 16.91 -6.62 -2.33
CA SER A 231 16.02 -5.95 -3.29
C SER A 231 15.81 -6.78 -4.54
N LEU A 232 14.54 -7.01 -4.88
CA LEU A 232 14.10 -7.57 -6.16
C LEU A 232 13.28 -6.50 -6.88
N GLN A 233 13.47 -6.36 -8.20
CA GLN A 233 12.85 -5.28 -8.97
C GLN A 233 12.05 -5.82 -10.15
N LEU A 234 10.89 -5.18 -10.40
CA LEU A 234 10.07 -5.44 -11.57
C LEU A 234 9.57 -4.13 -12.18
N HIS A 235 10.14 -3.77 -13.32
CA HIS A 235 9.83 -2.52 -14.02
C HIS A 235 8.77 -2.69 -15.12
N VAL A 236 8.17 -3.87 -15.25
CA VAL A 236 7.26 -4.22 -16.34
C VAL A 236 5.85 -4.50 -15.81
N ARG A 237 4.84 -3.95 -16.47
CA ARG A 237 3.43 -4.30 -16.29
C ARG A 237 3.08 -5.59 -17.05
N PRO A 238 2.05 -6.38 -16.65
CA PRO A 238 1.72 -7.65 -17.31
C PRO A 238 1.50 -7.55 -18.81
N HIS A 239 0.99 -6.43 -19.32
CA HIS A 239 0.77 -6.19 -20.75
C HIS A 239 2.02 -5.66 -21.49
N GLY A 240 3.16 -5.47 -20.80
CA GLY A 240 4.43 -5.06 -21.42
C GLY A 240 4.48 -3.61 -21.92
N LYS A 241 3.51 -2.75 -21.56
CA LYS A 241 3.51 -1.35 -21.99
C LYS A 241 4.00 -0.42 -20.89
N PRO A 242 4.62 0.72 -21.25
CA PRO A 242 5.16 1.68 -20.29
C PRO A 242 4.06 2.31 -19.44
N ILE A 243 4.47 2.87 -18.30
CA ILE A 243 3.62 3.74 -17.50
C ILE A 243 3.40 5.04 -18.29
N PRO A 244 2.17 5.56 -18.43
CA PRO A 244 1.93 6.83 -19.08
C PRO A 244 2.71 7.96 -18.40
N VAL A 245 3.50 8.70 -19.20
CA VAL A 245 4.31 9.82 -18.71
C VAL A 245 3.44 11.06 -18.60
N PRO A 246 3.34 11.72 -17.42
CA PRO A 246 2.49 12.88 -17.25
C PRO A 246 2.85 14.04 -18.18
N VAL A 247 1.85 14.63 -18.85
CA VAL A 247 1.95 15.95 -19.47
C VAL A 247 1.70 16.99 -18.39
N ILE A 248 2.59 18.00 -18.29
CA ILE A 248 2.51 19.02 -17.24
C ILE A 248 2.17 20.35 -17.90
N HIS A 249 1.05 20.99 -17.47
CA HIS A 249 0.70 22.35 -17.84
C HIS A 249 0.73 23.25 -16.61
N THR A 250 1.35 24.42 -16.76
CA THR A 250 1.46 25.42 -15.69
C THR A 250 0.81 26.72 -16.14
N GLY A 251 0.01 27.35 -15.27
CA GLY A 251 -0.62 28.62 -15.56
C GLY A 251 -1.69 29.05 -14.57
N PRO A 252 -2.34 30.20 -14.79
CA PRO A 252 -3.38 30.69 -13.92
C PRO A 252 -4.62 29.78 -13.94
N LEU A 253 -5.41 29.82 -12.87
CA LEU A 253 -6.56 28.96 -12.65
C LEU A 253 -7.52 28.86 -13.85
N TRP A 254 -7.84 29.99 -14.49
CA TRP A 254 -8.75 30.01 -15.62
C TRP A 254 -8.22 29.20 -16.82
N LEU A 255 -6.88 29.26 -17.07
CA LEU A 255 -6.24 28.51 -18.15
C LEU A 255 -6.22 27.00 -17.81
N LEU A 256 -5.94 26.65 -16.55
CA LEU A 256 -5.98 25.26 -16.10
C LEU A 256 -7.37 24.64 -16.20
N LEU A 257 -8.42 25.44 -15.92
CA LEU A 257 -9.82 25.01 -16.15
C LEU A 257 -10.08 24.77 -17.63
N VAL A 258 -9.62 25.63 -18.54
CA VAL A 258 -9.72 25.40 -19.98
C VAL A 258 -9.03 24.09 -20.37
N HIS A 259 -7.78 23.89 -19.95
CA HIS A 259 -7.07 22.64 -20.22
C HIS A 259 -7.82 21.41 -19.68
N LEU A 260 -8.34 21.48 -18.45
CA LEU A 260 -9.14 20.40 -17.86
C LEU A 260 -10.38 20.08 -18.71
N PHE A 261 -11.16 21.08 -19.11
CA PHE A 261 -12.38 20.83 -19.89
C PHE A 261 -12.09 20.33 -21.32
N VAL A 262 -11.02 20.81 -21.95
CA VAL A 262 -10.54 20.28 -23.24
C VAL A 262 -10.15 18.81 -23.07
N TRP A 263 -9.36 18.48 -22.05
CA TRP A 263 -8.95 17.11 -21.74
C TRP A 263 -10.14 16.21 -21.42
N LEU A 264 -11.08 16.65 -20.58
CA LEU A 264 -12.31 15.91 -20.26
C LEU A 264 -13.14 15.60 -21.50
N ARG A 265 -13.18 16.52 -22.48
CA ARG A 265 -13.90 16.34 -23.73
C ARG A 265 -13.22 15.37 -24.68
N SER A 266 -11.88 15.44 -24.79
CA SER A 266 -11.09 14.54 -25.66
C SER A 266 -11.10 13.09 -25.17
N HIS A 267 -11.21 12.87 -23.86
CA HIS A 267 -11.21 11.53 -23.24
C HIS A 267 -12.61 11.03 -22.83
N ARG A 268 -13.67 11.55 -23.43
CA ARG A 268 -15.07 11.23 -23.05
C ARG A 268 -15.48 9.77 -23.21
N ASN A 269 -14.72 8.98 -23.96
CA ASN A 269 -15.00 7.57 -24.21
C ASN A 269 -14.43 6.65 -23.13
N HIS A 270 -13.64 7.20 -22.20
CA HIS A 270 -13.01 6.46 -21.10
C HIS A 270 -13.50 6.99 -19.74
N PRO A 271 -13.45 6.18 -18.67
CA PRO A 271 -13.61 6.67 -17.31
C PRO A 271 -12.46 7.63 -16.99
N ARG A 272 -12.74 8.70 -16.26
CA ARG A 272 -11.72 9.73 -15.93
C ARG A 272 -11.71 9.99 -14.44
N ILE A 273 -10.50 9.99 -13.85
CA ILE A 273 -10.29 10.43 -12.47
C ILE A 273 -9.64 11.81 -12.49
N VAL A 274 -10.21 12.76 -11.76
CA VAL A 274 -9.59 14.04 -11.49
C VAL A 274 -9.21 14.11 -10.01
N PHE A 275 -7.93 13.99 -9.72
CA PHE A 275 -7.43 14.16 -8.37
C PHE A 275 -7.28 15.63 -8.01
N VAL A 276 -7.60 15.96 -6.76
CA VAL A 276 -7.53 17.32 -6.23
C VAL A 276 -6.94 17.33 -4.82
N PRO A 277 -6.25 18.42 -4.41
CA PRO A 277 -5.51 18.46 -3.14
C PRO A 277 -6.40 18.63 -1.90
N SER A 278 -7.64 19.08 -2.07
CA SER A 278 -8.51 19.36 -0.93
C SER A 278 -9.97 18.98 -1.17
N ARG A 279 -10.69 18.71 -0.07
CA ARG A 279 -12.12 18.43 -0.09
C ARG A 279 -12.95 19.58 -0.66
N SER A 280 -12.62 20.80 -0.28
CA SER A 280 -13.30 22.01 -0.81
C SER A 280 -13.16 22.10 -2.32
N MET A 281 -11.97 21.84 -2.85
CA MET A 281 -11.73 21.78 -4.30
C MET A 281 -12.48 20.62 -4.95
N CYS A 282 -12.56 19.46 -4.29
CA CYS A 282 -13.31 18.30 -4.76
C CYS A 282 -14.78 18.66 -5.00
N HIS A 283 -15.44 19.26 -4.02
CA HIS A 283 -16.84 19.67 -4.15
C HIS A 283 -17.06 20.77 -5.21
N ARG A 284 -16.21 21.82 -5.23
CA ARG A 284 -16.34 22.91 -6.20
C ARG A 284 -16.13 22.45 -7.63
N LEU A 285 -15.07 21.65 -7.87
CA LEU A 285 -14.72 21.19 -9.19
C LEU A 285 -15.74 20.15 -9.69
N SER A 286 -16.22 19.24 -8.84
CA SER A 286 -17.26 18.29 -9.22
C SER A 286 -18.58 18.98 -9.57
N ALA A 287 -18.97 20.01 -8.83
CA ALA A 287 -20.15 20.81 -9.15
C ALA A 287 -20.01 21.49 -10.52
N LEU A 288 -18.85 22.08 -10.81
CA LEU A 288 -18.57 22.72 -12.10
C LEU A 288 -18.60 21.71 -13.27
N ILE A 289 -17.96 20.54 -13.11
CA ILE A 289 -17.96 19.48 -14.13
C ILE A 289 -19.36 18.91 -14.33
N SER A 290 -20.17 18.82 -13.28
CA SER A 290 -21.54 18.31 -13.35
C SER A 290 -22.47 19.13 -14.26
N LEU A 291 -22.12 20.40 -14.55
CA LEU A 291 -22.87 21.23 -15.50
C LEU A 291 -22.78 20.72 -16.95
N THR A 292 -21.76 19.94 -17.28
CA THR A 292 -21.48 19.50 -18.66
C THR A 292 -21.55 17.99 -18.87
N GLN A 293 -21.38 17.19 -17.80
CA GLN A 293 -21.35 15.74 -17.90
C GLN A 293 -21.58 15.06 -16.54
N LYS A 294 -21.87 13.75 -16.56
CA LYS A 294 -22.04 12.98 -15.33
C LYS A 294 -20.74 12.95 -14.52
N CYS A 295 -20.79 13.50 -13.32
CA CYS A 295 -19.67 13.63 -12.41
C CYS A 295 -20.02 13.07 -11.03
N PHE A 296 -19.11 12.28 -10.50
CA PHE A 296 -19.13 11.80 -9.12
C PHE A 296 -18.05 12.55 -8.33
N HIS A 297 -18.15 12.55 -7.00
CA HIS A 297 -17.07 12.99 -6.15
C HIS A 297 -16.92 12.06 -4.95
N VAL A 298 -15.70 11.95 -4.45
CA VAL A 298 -15.38 11.11 -3.28
C VAL A 298 -14.23 11.67 -2.47
N THR A 299 -14.43 11.72 -1.17
CA THR A 299 -13.44 12.16 -0.20
C THR A 299 -13.29 11.13 0.93
N SER A 300 -12.31 11.33 1.81
CA SER A 300 -12.10 10.44 2.97
C SER A 300 -13.20 10.50 4.03
N GLN A 301 -14.08 11.52 3.99
CA GLN A 301 -15.17 11.71 4.96
C GLN A 301 -16.51 11.13 4.48
N ASP A 302 -16.63 10.73 3.23
CA ASP A 302 -17.89 10.17 2.72
C ASP A 302 -18.13 8.78 3.32
N GLU A 303 -19.24 8.62 4.04
CA GLU A 303 -19.62 7.35 4.67
C GLU A 303 -19.99 6.29 3.63
N ASN A 304 -20.65 6.69 2.54
CA ASN A 304 -21.08 5.85 1.42
C ASN A 304 -20.07 5.77 0.28
N ARG A 305 -18.78 5.98 0.58
CA ARG A 305 -17.68 5.99 -0.40
C ARG A 305 -17.68 4.79 -1.33
N ASP A 306 -17.88 3.59 -0.78
CA ASP A 306 -17.83 2.34 -1.55
C ASP A 306 -18.97 2.28 -2.59
N GLU A 307 -20.17 2.76 -2.25
CA GLU A 307 -21.30 2.85 -3.14
C GLU A 307 -21.05 3.85 -4.28
N ILE A 308 -20.45 5.01 -3.97
CA ILE A 308 -20.09 6.02 -4.97
C ILE A 308 -19.09 5.44 -5.97
N ILE A 309 -18.07 4.73 -5.50
CA ILE A 309 -17.06 4.08 -6.34
C ILE A 309 -17.71 3.03 -7.24
N ASP A 310 -18.61 2.21 -6.71
CA ASP A 310 -19.32 1.19 -7.48
C ASP A 310 -20.26 1.79 -8.53
N MET A 311 -20.97 2.88 -8.20
CA MET A 311 -21.77 3.63 -9.18
C MET A 311 -20.90 4.22 -10.31
N TYR A 312 -19.72 4.74 -9.94
CA TYR A 312 -18.76 5.24 -10.92
C TYR A 312 -18.23 4.12 -11.83
N ARG A 313 -17.82 2.98 -11.28
CA ARG A 313 -17.38 1.80 -12.05
C ARG A 313 -18.44 1.37 -13.09
N LYS A 314 -19.71 1.40 -12.71
CA LYS A 314 -20.83 1.04 -13.60
C LYS A 314 -21.09 2.09 -14.70
N SER A 315 -20.61 3.31 -14.55
CA SER A 315 -20.90 4.42 -15.46
C SER A 315 -20.09 4.41 -16.76
N LYS A 316 -19.12 3.51 -16.92
CA LYS A 316 -18.20 3.33 -18.08
C LYS A 316 -17.45 4.59 -18.55
N ASN A 317 -18.13 5.74 -18.69
CA ASN A 317 -17.58 6.99 -19.25
C ASN A 317 -17.74 8.19 -18.30
N GLY A 318 -17.95 7.94 -17.00
CA GLY A 318 -18.11 9.00 -15.99
C GLY A 318 -16.80 9.72 -15.68
N VAL A 319 -16.95 10.85 -14.98
CA VAL A 319 -15.85 11.53 -14.29
C VAL A 319 -16.01 11.33 -12.80
N ILE A 320 -14.94 11.05 -12.09
CA ILE A 320 -14.92 11.12 -10.62
C ILE A 320 -13.85 12.10 -10.17
N VAL A 321 -14.25 13.08 -9.34
CA VAL A 321 -13.31 13.97 -8.67
C VAL A 321 -13.02 13.41 -7.30
N ALA A 322 -11.74 13.23 -6.96
CA ALA A 322 -11.33 12.60 -5.73
C ALA A 322 -10.14 13.29 -5.09
N THR A 323 -10.06 13.25 -3.78
CA THR A 323 -8.80 13.49 -3.06
C THR A 323 -7.92 12.24 -3.16
N THR A 324 -6.83 12.15 -2.38
CA THR A 324 -5.93 10.97 -2.33
C THR A 324 -6.64 9.64 -2.00
N VAL A 325 -7.93 9.67 -1.70
CA VAL A 325 -8.71 8.47 -1.37
C VAL A 325 -8.71 7.40 -2.47
N LEU A 326 -8.60 7.80 -3.73
CA LEU A 326 -8.52 6.89 -4.89
C LEU A 326 -7.10 6.66 -5.43
N GLU A 327 -6.06 7.22 -4.81
CA GLU A 327 -4.69 7.02 -5.30
C GLU A 327 -4.20 5.57 -5.17
N ARG A 328 -4.77 4.78 -4.23
CA ARG A 328 -4.40 3.39 -3.95
C ARG A 328 -5.64 2.52 -3.72
N GLY A 329 -5.50 1.22 -3.91
CA GLY A 329 -6.46 0.21 -3.43
C GLY A 329 -7.77 0.06 -4.21
N VAL A 330 -8.05 0.87 -5.23
CA VAL A 330 -9.26 0.75 -6.05
C VAL A 330 -8.85 0.48 -7.50
N THR A 331 -9.32 -0.60 -8.10
CA THR A 331 -9.07 -0.89 -9.52
C THR A 331 -10.22 -0.34 -10.35
N ILE A 332 -9.91 0.55 -11.28
CA ILE A 332 -10.82 1.10 -12.29
C ILE A 332 -10.18 0.82 -13.64
N PRO A 333 -10.77 -0.04 -14.47
CA PRO A 333 -10.21 -0.34 -15.78
C PRO A 333 -10.31 0.87 -16.73
N ASP A 334 -9.42 0.93 -17.70
CA ASP A 334 -9.42 1.88 -18.83
C ASP A 334 -9.43 3.38 -18.43
N VAL A 335 -9.00 3.71 -17.21
CA VAL A 335 -9.11 5.06 -16.68
C VAL A 335 -7.99 5.97 -17.18
N ASP A 336 -8.37 7.21 -17.55
CA ASP A 336 -7.46 8.33 -17.75
C ASP A 336 -7.42 9.22 -16.51
N VAL A 337 -6.29 9.86 -16.25
CA VAL A 337 -6.02 10.55 -14.98
C VAL A 337 -5.64 12.00 -15.21
N CYS A 338 -6.28 12.91 -14.48
CA CYS A 338 -5.84 14.28 -14.33
C CYS A 338 -5.57 14.57 -12.85
N VAL A 339 -4.46 15.25 -12.55
CA VAL A 339 -4.19 15.80 -11.21
C VAL A 339 -4.27 17.31 -11.30
N PHE A 340 -5.31 17.89 -10.72
CA PHE A 340 -5.57 19.33 -10.71
C PHE A 340 -4.99 19.94 -9.43
N GLY A 341 -4.12 20.94 -9.56
CA GLY A 341 -3.32 21.47 -8.45
C GLY A 341 -2.21 20.49 -8.02
N ALA A 342 -1.55 19.87 -9.01
CA ALA A 342 -0.51 18.86 -8.77
C ALA A 342 0.74 19.42 -8.03
N ASP A 343 0.91 20.74 -8.03
CA ASP A 343 1.93 21.51 -7.31
C ASP A 343 1.59 21.73 -5.83
N SER A 344 0.40 21.32 -5.37
CA SER A 344 -0.01 21.50 -3.98
C SER A 344 0.89 20.73 -2.98
N PRO A 345 1.24 21.36 -1.82
CA PRO A 345 1.96 20.67 -0.74
C PRO A 345 1.24 19.46 -0.14
N SER A 346 -0.04 19.29 -0.44
CA SER A 346 -0.82 18.11 -0.03
C SER A 346 -0.41 16.83 -0.76
N PHE A 347 0.31 16.94 -1.87
CA PHE A 347 0.84 15.81 -2.62
C PHE A 347 2.33 15.65 -2.38
N ASN A 348 2.78 14.42 -2.34
CA ASN A 348 4.20 14.06 -2.40
C ASN A 348 4.47 13.28 -3.69
N GLU A 349 5.74 13.02 -3.97
CA GLU A 349 6.17 12.34 -5.19
C GLU A 349 5.55 10.93 -5.33
N ALA A 350 5.54 10.16 -4.22
CA ALA A 350 4.94 8.83 -4.19
C ALA A 350 3.44 8.86 -4.55
N ALA A 351 2.68 9.84 -4.02
CA ALA A 351 1.28 10.01 -4.35
C ALA A 351 1.06 10.33 -5.84
N LEU A 352 1.86 11.24 -6.41
CA LEU A 352 1.77 11.58 -7.84
C LEU A 352 2.11 10.39 -8.74
N ILE A 353 3.13 9.59 -8.41
CA ILE A 353 3.48 8.36 -9.12
C ILE A 353 2.33 7.34 -9.04
N GLN A 354 1.74 7.16 -7.88
CA GLN A 354 0.61 6.24 -7.68
C GLN A 354 -0.64 6.69 -8.46
N MET A 355 -0.92 8.01 -8.48
CA MET A 355 -2.02 8.58 -9.26
C MET A 355 -1.78 8.40 -10.77
N ALA A 356 -0.61 8.77 -11.28
CA ALA A 356 -0.21 8.54 -12.67
C ALA A 356 -0.27 7.05 -13.03
N GLY A 357 0.19 6.20 -12.13
CA GLY A 357 0.18 4.76 -12.26
C GLY A 357 -1.22 4.12 -12.30
N ARG A 358 -2.30 4.89 -12.10
CA ARG A 358 -3.69 4.41 -12.31
C ARG A 358 -4.04 4.27 -13.77
N ALA A 359 -3.52 5.15 -14.62
CA ALA A 359 -3.74 5.08 -16.06
C ALA A 359 -2.98 3.91 -16.70
N GLY A 360 -3.53 3.38 -17.79
CA GLY A 360 -2.90 2.33 -18.58
C GLY A 360 -2.71 1.00 -17.85
N ARG A 361 -3.61 0.61 -16.95
CA ARG A 361 -3.51 -0.68 -16.21
C ARG A 361 -4.15 -1.84 -16.93
N SER A 362 -5.10 -1.59 -17.82
CA SER A 362 -5.84 -2.65 -18.47
C SER A 362 -5.24 -3.03 -19.82
N PHE A 363 -5.49 -4.26 -20.25
CA PHE A 363 -5.07 -4.75 -21.57
C PHE A 363 -5.83 -4.04 -22.70
N SER A 364 -7.06 -3.55 -22.44
CA SER A 364 -7.90 -2.81 -23.40
C SER A 364 -7.45 -1.37 -23.64
N ASN A 365 -6.89 -0.71 -22.60
CA ASN A 365 -6.30 0.64 -22.69
C ASN A 365 -4.96 0.68 -21.98
N PRO A 366 -3.89 0.06 -22.54
CA PRO A 366 -2.61 -0.08 -21.87
C PRO A 366 -1.77 1.20 -21.87
N TYR A 367 -2.12 2.18 -22.70
CA TYR A 367 -1.38 3.43 -22.79
C TYR A 367 -1.92 4.49 -21.84
N GLY A 368 -3.27 4.63 -21.73
CA GLY A 368 -3.93 5.63 -20.90
C GLY A 368 -3.42 7.07 -21.15
N ASP A 369 -3.95 8.04 -20.44
CA ASP A 369 -3.47 9.42 -20.48
C ASP A 369 -3.33 10.00 -19.08
N VAL A 370 -2.27 10.81 -18.84
CA VAL A 370 -2.00 11.46 -17.55
C VAL A 370 -1.70 12.94 -17.75
N LEU A 371 -2.49 13.80 -17.11
CA LEU A 371 -2.36 15.24 -17.13
C LEU A 371 -2.13 15.81 -15.73
N PHE A 372 -1.05 16.59 -15.56
CA PHE A 372 -0.80 17.36 -14.34
C PHE A 372 -1.03 18.85 -14.62
N LEU A 373 -1.92 19.46 -13.84
CA LEU A 373 -2.26 20.88 -13.92
C LEU A 373 -1.73 21.59 -12.67
N CYS A 374 -0.82 22.53 -12.85
CA CYS A 374 -0.08 23.22 -11.80
C CYS A 374 -0.35 24.73 -11.85
N MET A 375 -0.59 25.37 -10.71
CA MET A 375 -0.67 26.83 -10.61
C MET A 375 0.71 27.47 -10.84
N GLU A 376 1.74 26.81 -10.30
CA GLU A 376 3.12 27.25 -10.38
C GLU A 376 4.01 26.12 -10.89
N ARG A 377 5.25 26.48 -11.29
CA ARG A 377 6.24 25.48 -11.67
C ARG A 377 6.58 24.61 -10.45
N SER A 378 6.47 23.29 -10.60
CA SER A 378 6.66 22.33 -9.52
C SER A 378 7.80 21.36 -9.81
N ASP A 379 8.86 21.46 -9.04
CA ASP A 379 9.98 20.50 -9.10
C ASP A 379 9.52 19.08 -8.70
N LEU A 380 8.52 18.99 -7.82
CA LEU A 380 7.89 17.74 -7.43
C LEU A 380 7.30 17.00 -8.64
N CYS A 381 6.52 17.71 -9.47
CA CYS A 381 5.91 17.14 -10.68
C CYS A 381 6.99 16.73 -11.71
N HIS A 382 8.06 17.51 -11.83
CA HIS A 382 9.17 17.17 -12.70
C HIS A 382 9.95 15.96 -12.23
N ARG A 383 10.20 15.81 -10.91
CA ARG A 383 10.82 14.59 -10.34
C ARG A 383 9.94 13.36 -10.56
N CYS A 384 8.63 13.46 -10.28
CA CYS A 384 7.68 12.38 -10.56
C CYS A 384 7.74 11.94 -12.04
N ARG A 385 7.71 12.91 -12.97
CA ARG A 385 7.82 12.62 -14.41
C ARG A 385 9.15 11.95 -14.76
N LYS A 386 10.26 12.42 -14.20
CA LYS A 386 11.60 11.86 -14.41
C LYS A 386 11.68 10.42 -13.93
N GLN A 387 11.17 10.12 -12.73
CA GLN A 387 11.13 8.77 -12.18
C GLN A 387 10.34 7.81 -13.07
N ILE A 388 9.16 8.22 -13.57
CA ILE A 388 8.36 7.39 -14.50
C ILE A 388 9.12 7.14 -15.81
N ILE A 389 9.86 8.11 -16.33
CA ILE A 389 10.69 7.94 -17.53
C ILE A 389 11.83 6.96 -17.25
N GLU A 390 12.48 7.05 -16.11
CA GLU A 390 13.51 6.13 -15.66
C GLU A 390 12.97 4.70 -15.53
N ASP A 391 11.84 4.51 -14.86
CA ASP A 391 11.19 3.20 -14.75
C ASP A 391 10.86 2.60 -16.12
N ASN A 392 10.39 3.43 -17.06
CA ASN A 392 10.10 3.00 -18.43
C ASN A 392 11.36 2.67 -19.24
N SER A 393 12.52 3.26 -18.91
CA SER A 393 13.78 2.99 -19.62
C SER A 393 14.29 1.57 -19.39
N TYR A 394 14.05 1.00 -18.20
CA TYR A 394 14.38 -0.39 -17.89
C TYR A 394 13.57 -1.37 -18.74
N LEU A 395 12.31 -1.06 -19.04
CA LEU A 395 11.47 -1.85 -19.94
C LEU A 395 12.05 -1.93 -21.36
N MET A 396 12.65 -0.83 -21.86
CA MET A 396 13.28 -0.81 -23.19
C MET A 396 14.59 -1.59 -23.24
N GLN A 397 15.33 -1.67 -22.13
CA GLN A 397 16.57 -2.44 -22.05
C GLN A 397 16.29 -3.93 -21.97
N GLU A 398 15.31 -4.36 -21.17
CA GLU A 398 14.89 -5.77 -21.09
C GLU A 398 14.29 -6.28 -22.42
N GLY A 399 13.55 -5.44 -23.17
CA GLY A 399 13.00 -5.78 -24.49
C GLY A 399 14.04 -5.91 -25.61
N ARG A 400 15.28 -5.43 -25.42
CA ARG A 400 16.41 -5.61 -26.36
C ARG A 400 17.24 -6.86 -26.06
N SER A 401 17.02 -7.49 -24.90
CA SER A 401 17.75 -8.70 -24.48
C SER A 401 16.96 -9.99 -24.78
N LEU A 402 15.85 -9.89 -25.47
CA LEU A 402 15.00 -10.98 -26.00
C LEU A 402 15.01 -10.98 -27.52
#